data_3380f9020d74ef58b54f13cdc5accb9a
#
_entry.id   3380f9020d74ef58b54f13cdc5accb9a
#
_cell.length_a   1.000
_cell.length_b   1.000
_cell.length_c   1.000
_cell.angle_alpha   90.00
_cell.angle_beta   90.00
_cell.angle_gamma   90.00
#
_symmetry.space_group_name_H-M   'P 1'
#
loop_
_entity.id
_entity.type
_entity.pdbx_description
1 polymer ?
#
loop_
_entity_poly.entity_id
_entity_poly.type
_entity_poly.pdbx_seq_one_letter_code
_entity_poly.pdbx_strand_id
1 'polypeptide(L)'
;MTPRSSTLTLTKCSKLRGKYILSGKGGNCMTQGIAAEEKTFKKGEVIYRQGDYVAAIYDVLRGQVALYVDYHQPTQRLLTEVEDDGFFGVVGFLESRPQNATAVALEKTVCSVITHENFGHYFQERPAKIMSIMQYMSKRMRILTRGYLETSQALEEYADAERLLRERKDWYEEHQDLYHRIMGLFGF
;
A
#
# COMPACT_ATOMS: atom_id res chain seq x y z
N MET A 1 -35.96 53.56 15.74
CA MET A 1 -35.41 52.76 14.68
C MET A 1 -34.76 51.53 15.32
N THR A 2 -35.48 50.45 15.36
CA THR A 2 -35.07 49.17 15.96
C THR A 2 -34.51 48.27 14.88
N PRO A 3 -33.38 47.55 15.07
CA PRO A 3 -32.89 46.60 14.09
C PRO A 3 -33.66 45.29 14.19
N ARG A 4 -34.06 44.79 13.01
CA ARG A 4 -34.75 43.54 12.83
C ARG A 4 -33.84 42.35 13.14
N SER A 5 -34.28 41.48 14.03
CA SER A 5 -33.70 40.13 14.26
C SER A 5 -33.96 39.23 13.06
N SER A 6 -32.93 38.81 12.39
CA SER A 6 -33.00 37.78 11.35
C SER A 6 -32.93 36.41 12.00
N THR A 7 -34.07 35.74 12.02
CA THR A 7 -34.23 34.34 12.43
C THR A 7 -33.54 33.44 11.43
N LEU A 8 -32.49 32.73 11.88
CA LEU A 8 -31.80 31.70 11.13
C LEU A 8 -32.66 30.41 11.11
N THR A 9 -33.25 30.13 9.96
CA THR A 9 -33.95 28.87 9.70
C THR A 9 -32.92 27.78 9.43
N LEU A 10 -32.85 26.79 10.29
CA LEU A 10 -32.08 25.55 10.12
C LEU A 10 -32.67 24.76 8.95
N THR A 11 -31.98 24.76 7.82
CA THR A 11 -32.34 23.90 6.66
C THR A 11 -31.83 22.49 6.90
N LYS A 12 -32.75 21.55 6.88
CA LYS A 12 -32.53 20.10 7.06
C LYS A 12 -31.50 19.57 6.07
N CYS A 13 -30.44 18.94 6.60
CA CYS A 13 -29.47 18.18 5.83
C CYS A 13 -30.06 16.80 5.55
N SER A 14 -30.32 16.47 4.30
CA SER A 14 -30.80 15.13 3.90
C SER A 14 -29.63 14.30 3.37
N LYS A 15 -29.45 13.12 3.97
CA LYS A 15 -28.43 12.14 3.60
C LYS A 15 -28.95 11.30 2.42
N LEU A 16 -28.40 11.48 1.23
CA LEU A 16 -28.64 10.63 0.08
C LEU A 16 -27.29 10.11 -0.46
N ARG A 17 -27.07 8.80 -0.25
CA ARG A 17 -26.01 7.99 -0.90
C ARG A 17 -24.62 8.61 -0.91
N GLY A 18 -24.03 8.90 0.26
CA GLY A 18 -22.58 9.17 0.34
C GLY A 18 -22.07 10.44 -0.35
N LYS A 19 -22.95 11.32 -0.89
CA LYS A 19 -22.59 12.62 -1.45
C LYS A 19 -23.24 13.74 -0.66
N TYR A 20 -22.43 14.57 -0.05
CA TYR A 20 -22.90 15.82 0.53
C TYR A 20 -23.02 16.86 -0.58
N ILE A 21 -24.26 17.21 -0.94
CA ILE A 21 -24.53 18.33 -1.86
C ILE A 21 -24.74 19.57 -1.01
N LEU A 22 -23.78 20.49 -1.08
CA LEU A 22 -23.92 21.82 -0.53
C LEU A 22 -24.72 22.68 -1.51
N SER A 23 -25.99 22.89 -1.23
CA SER A 23 -26.80 23.93 -1.89
C SER A 23 -26.98 25.08 -0.92
N GLY A 24 -26.34 26.21 -1.19
CA GLY A 24 -26.52 27.43 -0.40
C GLY A 24 -25.56 28.52 -0.82
N LYS A 25 -26.08 29.62 -1.33
CA LYS A 25 -25.33 30.82 -1.63
C LYS A 25 -24.71 31.39 -0.33
N GLY A 26 -23.38 31.48 -0.29
CA GLY A 26 -22.66 32.42 0.57
C GLY A 26 -22.77 32.21 2.08
N GLY A 27 -22.41 31.02 2.56
CA GLY A 27 -22.24 30.78 3.99
C GLY A 27 -21.14 29.76 4.20
N ASN A 28 -20.11 30.17 4.95
CA ASN A 28 -19.05 29.26 5.41
C ASN A 28 -19.71 28.19 6.31
N CYS A 29 -20.06 27.04 5.76
CA CYS A 29 -20.51 25.91 6.54
C CYS A 29 -19.26 25.35 7.26
N MET A 30 -19.06 25.80 8.50
CA MET A 30 -18.15 25.13 9.41
C MET A 30 -18.73 23.72 9.65
N THR A 31 -18.35 22.77 8.83
CA THR A 31 -18.45 21.36 9.20
C THR A 31 -17.61 21.21 10.46
N GLN A 32 -18.23 20.96 11.60
CA GLN A 32 -17.52 20.47 12.78
C GLN A 32 -16.89 19.15 12.35
N GLY A 33 -15.62 19.20 11.94
CA GLY A 33 -14.90 18.04 11.47
C GLY A 33 -14.73 17.08 12.64
N ILE A 34 -15.03 15.82 12.40
CA ILE A 34 -14.75 14.78 13.37
C ILE A 34 -13.22 14.64 13.43
N ALA A 35 -12.63 14.88 14.59
CA ALA A 35 -11.19 14.69 14.80
C ALA A 35 -10.80 13.22 14.53
N ALA A 36 -9.60 13.00 14.02
CA ALA A 36 -9.09 11.65 13.85
C ALA A 36 -8.89 11.00 15.24
N GLU A 37 -9.37 9.78 15.38
CA GLU A 37 -9.21 8.99 16.60
C GLU A 37 -7.78 8.43 16.65
N GLU A 38 -7.12 8.58 17.80
CA GLU A 38 -5.83 7.94 18.05
C GLU A 38 -6.04 6.55 18.65
N LYS A 39 -5.45 5.53 18.03
CA LYS A 39 -5.47 4.15 18.52
C LYS A 39 -4.07 3.69 18.88
N THR A 40 -3.98 2.98 20.01
CA THR A 40 -2.75 2.36 20.47
C THR A 40 -2.84 0.86 20.28
N PHE A 41 -1.83 0.28 19.64
CA PHE A 41 -1.68 -1.15 19.40
C PHE A 41 -0.49 -1.68 20.20
N LYS A 42 -0.62 -2.89 20.75
CA LYS A 42 0.45 -3.58 21.46
C LYS A 42 1.37 -4.28 20.49
N LYS A 43 2.60 -4.57 20.92
CA LYS A 43 3.53 -5.41 20.16
C LYS A 43 2.87 -6.75 19.78
N GLY A 44 2.94 -7.12 18.49
CA GLY A 44 2.37 -8.33 17.92
C GLY A 44 0.86 -8.24 17.63
N GLU A 45 0.22 -7.11 17.92
CA GLU A 45 -1.22 -6.93 17.64
C GLU A 45 -1.45 -6.76 16.14
N VAL A 46 -2.44 -7.50 15.61
CA VAL A 46 -2.90 -7.38 14.22
C VAL A 46 -3.88 -6.22 14.14
N ILE A 47 -3.54 -5.21 13.35
CA ILE A 47 -4.36 -4.01 13.14
C ILE A 47 -5.50 -4.28 12.16
N TYR A 48 -5.20 -4.95 11.07
CA TYR A 48 -6.14 -5.51 10.10
C TYR A 48 -5.49 -6.67 9.34
N ARG A 49 -6.29 -7.52 8.72
CA ARG A 49 -5.82 -8.68 7.94
C ARG A 49 -5.90 -8.42 6.45
N GLN A 50 -5.06 -9.13 5.70
CA GLN A 50 -5.19 -9.25 4.25
C GLN A 50 -6.59 -9.76 3.90
N GLY A 51 -7.25 -9.10 2.94
CA GLY A 51 -8.63 -9.40 2.56
C GLY A 51 -9.71 -8.63 3.32
N ASP A 52 -9.37 -7.96 4.43
CA ASP A 52 -10.34 -7.15 5.18
C ASP A 52 -10.72 -5.88 4.40
N TYR A 53 -12.01 -5.54 4.44
CA TYR A 53 -12.51 -4.25 3.97
C TYR A 53 -12.37 -3.19 5.07
N VAL A 54 -11.21 -2.57 5.16
CA VAL A 54 -10.94 -1.49 6.11
C VAL A 54 -10.85 -0.16 5.37
N ALA A 55 -11.87 0.68 5.52
CA ALA A 55 -11.95 2.00 4.90
C ALA A 55 -11.27 3.07 5.76
N ALA A 56 -10.01 2.86 6.12
CA ALA A 56 -9.21 3.79 6.92
C ALA A 56 -7.76 3.83 6.46
N ILE A 57 -7.17 5.03 6.53
CA ILE A 57 -5.73 5.26 6.48
C ILE A 57 -5.23 5.37 7.91
N TYR A 58 -4.09 4.80 8.19
CA TYR A 58 -3.40 4.89 9.47
C TYR A 58 -2.14 5.74 9.30
N ASP A 59 -2.03 6.84 10.06
CA ASP A 59 -0.83 7.65 10.18
C ASP A 59 -0.09 7.21 11.45
N VAL A 60 1.10 6.67 11.33
CA VAL A 60 1.92 6.22 12.46
C VAL A 60 2.49 7.45 13.15
N LEU A 61 1.97 7.76 14.33
CA LEU A 61 2.47 8.87 15.16
C LEU A 61 3.71 8.46 15.94
N ARG A 62 3.78 7.19 16.33
CA ARG A 62 4.89 6.61 17.07
C ARG A 62 4.87 5.09 17.00
N GLY A 63 6.02 4.48 16.76
CA GLY A 63 6.21 3.03 16.74
C GLY A 63 6.43 2.50 15.33
N GLN A 64 6.25 1.19 15.16
CA GLN A 64 6.56 0.51 13.91
C GLN A 64 5.51 -0.55 13.58
N VAL A 65 5.12 -0.63 12.31
CA VAL A 65 4.15 -1.58 11.78
C VAL A 65 4.75 -2.34 10.61
N ALA A 66 4.66 -3.65 10.63
CA ALA A 66 5.01 -4.49 9.48
C ALA A 66 3.78 -4.88 8.68
N LEU A 67 3.90 -4.84 7.36
CA LEU A 67 2.89 -5.31 6.43
C LEU A 67 3.34 -6.65 5.83
N TYR A 68 2.55 -7.70 6.07
CA TYR A 68 2.83 -9.06 5.60
C TYR A 68 1.79 -9.52 4.59
N VAL A 69 2.25 -10.17 3.53
CA VAL A 69 1.40 -11.00 2.66
C VAL A 69 1.45 -12.42 3.21
N ASP A 70 0.30 -13.10 3.20
CA ASP A 70 0.12 -14.47 3.68
C ASP A 70 0.58 -14.68 5.14
N TYR A 71 0.23 -13.74 6.00
CA TYR A 71 0.63 -13.75 7.41
C TYR A 71 0.20 -15.04 8.11
N HIS A 72 1.15 -15.66 8.86
CA HIS A 72 1.02 -16.99 9.47
C HIS A 72 0.90 -18.17 8.51
N GLN A 73 1.22 -18.00 7.21
CA GLN A 73 1.28 -19.08 6.25
C GLN A 73 2.74 -19.42 5.89
N PRO A 74 3.02 -20.62 5.34
CA PRO A 74 4.37 -20.97 4.87
C PRO A 74 4.92 -20.02 3.79
N THR A 75 4.04 -19.34 3.07
CA THR A 75 4.34 -18.35 2.02
C THR A 75 4.48 -16.93 2.54
N GLN A 76 4.46 -16.74 3.86
CA GLN A 76 4.55 -15.40 4.46
C GLN A 76 5.74 -14.61 3.95
N ARG A 77 5.47 -13.37 3.52
CA ARG A 77 6.49 -12.42 3.07
C ARG A 77 6.28 -11.06 3.72
N LEU A 78 7.36 -10.47 4.16
CA LEU A 78 7.36 -9.07 4.56
C LEU A 78 7.28 -8.18 3.31
N LEU A 79 6.22 -7.39 3.20
CA LEU A 79 6.04 -6.43 2.11
C LEU A 79 6.80 -5.13 2.38
N THR A 80 6.69 -4.61 3.60
CA THR A 80 7.37 -3.40 4.05
C THR A 80 7.19 -3.21 5.55
N GLU A 81 8.03 -2.36 6.12
CA GLU A 81 7.85 -1.79 7.45
C GLU A 81 7.50 -0.31 7.33
N VAL A 82 6.68 0.19 8.24
CA VAL A 82 6.19 1.56 8.30
C VAL A 82 6.55 2.09 9.69
N GLU A 83 7.37 3.12 9.71
CA GLU A 83 7.86 3.78 10.93
C GLU A 83 7.09 5.08 11.20
N ASP A 84 7.55 5.84 12.17
CA ASP A 84 7.01 7.16 12.52
C ASP A 84 6.84 8.05 11.28
N ASP A 85 5.76 8.82 11.24
CA ASP A 85 5.35 9.66 10.11
C ASP A 85 5.01 8.89 8.82
N GLY A 86 5.00 7.56 8.84
CA GLY A 86 4.59 6.71 7.73
C GLY A 86 3.09 6.43 7.72
N PHE A 87 2.60 6.00 6.55
CA PHE A 87 1.19 5.72 6.34
C PHE A 87 0.98 4.28 5.85
N PHE A 88 -0.11 3.64 6.30
CA PHE A 88 -0.53 2.35 5.76
C PHE A 88 -2.06 2.29 5.64
N GLY A 89 -2.58 1.25 4.95
CA GLY A 89 -4.01 1.15 4.64
C GLY A 89 -4.47 2.05 3.49
N VAL A 90 -3.58 2.85 2.90
CA VAL A 90 -3.90 3.87 1.88
C VAL A 90 -4.55 3.26 0.64
N VAL A 91 -4.06 2.12 0.15
CA VAL A 91 -4.55 1.49 -1.08
C VAL A 91 -5.99 1.02 -0.92
N GLY A 92 -6.28 0.27 0.15
CA GLY A 92 -7.65 -0.18 0.43
C GLY A 92 -8.64 0.98 0.63
N PHE A 93 -8.19 2.06 1.27
CA PHE A 93 -9.00 3.26 1.47
C PHE A 93 -9.32 3.98 0.15
N LEU A 94 -8.30 4.24 -0.70
CA LEU A 94 -8.46 5.01 -1.94
C LEU A 94 -9.21 4.22 -3.02
N GLU A 95 -8.95 2.92 -3.13
CA GLU A 95 -9.55 2.07 -4.15
C GLU A 95 -10.86 1.43 -3.71
N SER A 96 -11.24 1.56 -2.43
CA SER A 96 -12.39 0.88 -1.83
C SER A 96 -12.34 -0.64 -2.06
N ARG A 97 -11.13 -1.22 -1.95
CA ARG A 97 -10.83 -2.64 -2.11
C ARG A 97 -10.37 -3.27 -0.81
N PRO A 98 -10.40 -4.61 -0.71
CA PRO A 98 -9.80 -5.31 0.42
C PRO A 98 -8.32 -4.96 0.57
N GLN A 99 -7.82 -4.95 1.80
CA GLN A 99 -6.41 -4.74 2.10
C GLN A 99 -5.56 -5.86 1.50
N ASN A 100 -4.47 -5.51 0.84
CA ASN A 100 -3.58 -6.44 0.15
C ASN A 100 -2.52 -7.09 1.06
N ALA A 101 -2.48 -6.70 2.32
CA ALA A 101 -1.53 -7.21 3.31
C ALA A 101 -2.15 -7.17 4.71
N THR A 102 -1.60 -7.96 5.63
CA THR A 102 -1.89 -7.92 7.06
C THR A 102 -0.96 -6.94 7.74
N ALA A 103 -1.51 -5.99 8.51
CA ALA A 103 -0.74 -5.03 9.29
C ALA A 103 -0.57 -5.50 10.73
N VAL A 104 0.68 -5.56 11.21
CA VAL A 104 1.04 -6.02 12.55
C VAL A 104 1.95 -5.02 13.22
N ALA A 105 1.62 -4.60 14.43
CA ALA A 105 2.47 -3.71 15.22
C ALA A 105 3.73 -4.46 15.70
N LEU A 106 4.93 -3.98 15.36
CA LEU A 106 6.20 -4.59 15.78
C LEU A 106 6.60 -4.21 17.20
N GLU A 107 6.07 -3.09 17.67
CA GLU A 107 6.23 -2.58 19.03
C GLU A 107 4.94 -1.89 19.50
N LYS A 108 4.95 -1.23 20.66
CA LYS A 108 3.81 -0.39 21.07
C LYS A 108 3.68 0.79 20.10
N THR A 109 2.63 0.79 19.29
CA THR A 109 2.44 1.73 18.20
C THR A 109 1.19 2.58 18.43
N VAL A 110 1.28 3.87 18.16
CA VAL A 110 0.17 4.81 18.20
C VAL A 110 -0.08 5.34 16.79
N CYS A 111 -1.32 5.21 16.32
CA CYS A 111 -1.73 5.68 14.99
C CYS A 111 -2.94 6.60 15.07
N SER A 112 -2.97 7.66 14.25
CA SER A 112 -4.20 8.36 13.93
C SER A 112 -4.98 7.59 12.87
N VAL A 113 -6.27 7.34 13.14
CA VAL A 113 -7.16 6.62 12.22
C VAL A 113 -7.94 7.63 11.39
N ILE A 114 -7.68 7.63 10.08
CA ILE A 114 -8.26 8.58 9.13
C ILE A 114 -9.31 7.82 8.31
N THR A 115 -10.57 8.18 8.51
CA THR A 115 -11.73 7.64 7.79
C THR A 115 -12.23 8.62 6.74
N HIS A 116 -13.17 8.21 5.88
CA HIS A 116 -13.79 9.13 4.91
C HIS A 116 -14.49 10.33 5.58
N GLU A 117 -14.95 10.16 6.83
CA GLU A 117 -15.68 11.19 7.55
C GLU A 117 -14.74 12.28 8.09
N ASN A 118 -13.56 11.92 8.55
CA ASN A 118 -12.60 12.86 9.14
C ASN A 118 -11.45 13.24 8.19
N PHE A 119 -11.36 12.64 7.00
CA PHE A 119 -10.29 12.88 6.02
C PHE A 119 -10.07 14.37 5.74
N GLY A 120 -11.14 15.09 5.38
CA GLY A 120 -11.05 16.52 5.05
C GLY A 120 -10.53 17.35 6.21
N HIS A 121 -11.06 17.14 7.41
CA HIS A 121 -10.64 17.83 8.62
C HIS A 121 -9.19 17.52 8.99
N TYR A 122 -8.80 16.25 8.96
CA TYR A 122 -7.45 15.82 9.29
C TYR A 122 -6.38 16.52 8.46
N PHE A 123 -6.59 16.60 7.13
CA PHE A 123 -5.64 17.23 6.23
C PHE A 123 -5.74 18.75 6.18
N GLN A 124 -6.88 19.34 6.54
CA GLN A 124 -6.99 20.79 6.75
C GLN A 124 -6.14 21.26 7.93
N GLU A 125 -6.14 20.51 9.03
CA GLU A 125 -5.31 20.83 10.19
C GLU A 125 -3.82 20.52 9.98
N ARG A 126 -3.53 19.55 9.11
CA ARG A 126 -2.17 19.05 8.86
C ARG A 126 -1.85 18.97 7.37
N PRO A 127 -1.80 20.11 6.65
CA PRO A 127 -1.62 20.11 5.19
C PRO A 127 -0.27 19.48 4.76
N ALA A 128 0.76 19.58 5.59
CA ALA A 128 2.06 18.94 5.33
C ALA A 128 1.96 17.41 5.22
N LYS A 129 0.99 16.78 5.90
CA LYS A 129 0.80 15.33 5.85
C LYS A 129 0.34 14.82 4.46
N ILE A 130 -0.32 15.67 3.65
CA ILE A 130 -0.63 15.32 2.24
C ILE A 130 0.66 15.08 1.48
N MET A 131 1.63 15.99 1.64
CA MET A 131 2.95 15.87 0.99
C MET A 131 3.69 14.62 1.48
N SER A 132 3.62 14.32 2.79
CA SER A 132 4.21 13.10 3.36
C SER A 132 3.60 11.83 2.73
N ILE A 133 2.27 11.75 2.54
CA ILE A 133 1.62 10.62 1.84
C ILE A 133 2.13 10.51 0.40
N MET A 134 2.18 11.62 -0.34
CA MET A 134 2.65 11.63 -1.73
C MET A 134 4.11 11.18 -1.84
N GLN A 135 4.97 11.64 -0.95
CA GLN A 135 6.37 11.22 -0.87
C GLN A 135 6.51 9.74 -0.53
N TYR A 136 5.73 9.26 0.45
CA TYR A 136 5.68 7.85 0.82
C TYR A 136 5.26 6.96 -0.36
N MET A 137 4.17 7.32 -1.06
CA MET A 137 3.70 6.59 -2.24
C MET A 137 4.74 6.61 -3.38
N SER A 138 5.37 7.75 -3.63
CA SER A 138 6.44 7.89 -4.63
C SER A 138 7.64 7.00 -4.31
N LYS A 139 8.08 6.97 -3.03
CA LYS A 139 9.17 6.10 -2.57
C LYS A 139 8.82 4.62 -2.78
N ARG A 140 7.62 4.21 -2.42
CA ARG A 140 7.15 2.83 -2.61
C ARG A 140 7.11 2.44 -4.09
N MET A 141 6.56 3.30 -4.96
CA MET A 141 6.52 3.06 -6.40
C MET A 141 7.94 2.83 -6.95
N ARG A 142 8.92 3.64 -6.54
CA ARG A 142 10.31 3.49 -6.95
C ARG A 142 10.92 2.16 -6.52
N ILE A 143 10.67 1.74 -5.27
CA ILE A 143 11.16 0.45 -4.75
C ILE A 143 10.55 -0.71 -5.54
N LEU A 144 9.24 -0.69 -5.78
CA LEU A 144 8.54 -1.73 -6.54
C LEU A 144 9.01 -1.79 -8.00
N THR A 145 9.19 -0.63 -8.65
CA THR A 145 9.70 -0.56 -10.02
C THR A 145 11.10 -1.14 -10.12
N ARG A 146 11.99 -0.81 -9.17
CA ARG A 146 13.35 -1.37 -9.15
C ARG A 146 13.32 -2.89 -8.99
N GLY A 147 12.58 -3.40 -8.00
CA GLY A 147 12.46 -4.84 -7.78
C GLY A 147 11.87 -5.58 -8.99
N TYR A 148 10.90 -4.98 -9.68
CA TYR A 148 10.36 -5.54 -10.91
C TYR A 148 11.43 -5.64 -12.01
N LEU A 149 12.21 -4.57 -12.24
CA LEU A 149 13.27 -4.55 -13.26
C LEU A 149 14.37 -5.58 -12.95
N GLU A 150 14.82 -5.65 -11.69
CA GLU A 150 15.84 -6.62 -11.25
C GLU A 150 15.35 -8.06 -11.46
N THR A 151 14.10 -8.36 -11.13
CA THR A 151 13.50 -9.68 -11.33
C THR A 151 13.34 -10.02 -12.82
N SER A 152 12.92 -9.04 -13.64
CA SER A 152 12.77 -9.21 -15.08
C SER A 152 14.11 -9.54 -15.75
N GLN A 153 15.18 -8.82 -15.39
CA GLN A 153 16.52 -9.07 -15.89
C GLN A 153 17.03 -10.46 -15.51
N ALA A 154 16.84 -10.88 -14.25
CA ALA A 154 17.22 -12.22 -13.81
C ALA A 154 16.48 -13.34 -14.56
N LEU A 155 15.20 -13.12 -14.90
CA LEU A 155 14.42 -14.06 -15.71
C LEU A 155 14.93 -14.15 -17.15
N GLU A 156 15.30 -13.03 -17.76
CA GLU A 156 15.89 -12.99 -19.09
C GLU A 156 17.24 -13.73 -19.13
N GLU A 157 18.11 -13.48 -18.16
CA GLU A 157 19.40 -14.16 -18.02
C GLU A 157 19.22 -15.68 -17.85
N TYR A 158 18.24 -16.10 -17.05
CA TYR A 158 17.92 -17.53 -16.87
C TYR A 158 17.41 -18.17 -18.16
N ALA A 159 16.51 -17.50 -18.88
CA ALA A 159 15.98 -17.99 -20.15
C ALA A 159 17.07 -18.12 -21.22
N ASP A 160 18.02 -17.17 -21.30
CA ASP A 160 19.14 -17.22 -22.20
C ASP A 160 20.12 -18.38 -21.84
N ALA A 161 20.40 -18.57 -20.55
CA ALA A 161 21.21 -19.70 -20.09
C ALA A 161 20.57 -21.05 -20.43
N GLU A 162 19.25 -21.19 -20.24
CA GLU A 162 18.53 -22.41 -20.60
C GLU A 162 18.57 -22.66 -22.12
N ARG A 163 18.41 -21.61 -22.94
CA ARG A 163 18.52 -21.72 -24.40
C ARG A 163 19.89 -22.20 -24.82
N LEU A 164 20.97 -21.65 -24.28
CA LEU A 164 22.35 -22.07 -24.57
C LEU A 164 22.62 -23.53 -24.15
N LEU A 165 22.05 -23.96 -23.02
CA LEU A 165 22.17 -25.37 -22.60
C LEU A 165 21.44 -26.32 -23.54
N ARG A 166 20.27 -25.91 -24.05
CA ARG A 166 19.49 -26.68 -25.02
C ARG A 166 20.23 -26.80 -26.36
N GLU A 167 20.70 -25.67 -26.89
CA GLU A 167 21.48 -25.64 -28.14
C GLU A 167 22.74 -26.52 -28.04
N ARG A 168 23.44 -26.52 -26.90
CA ARG A 168 24.61 -27.39 -26.68
C ARG A 168 24.25 -28.88 -26.63
N LYS A 169 23.09 -29.20 -26.03
CA LYS A 169 22.61 -30.58 -25.99
C LYS A 169 22.22 -31.07 -27.38
N ASP A 170 21.48 -30.25 -28.14
CA ASP A 170 21.07 -30.57 -29.52
C ASP A 170 22.31 -30.79 -30.41
N TRP A 171 23.32 -29.90 -30.30
CA TRP A 171 24.58 -30.04 -30.99
C TRP A 171 25.30 -31.39 -30.65
N TYR A 172 25.33 -31.73 -29.36
CA TYR A 172 25.96 -32.98 -28.91
C TYR A 172 25.22 -34.22 -29.47
N GLU A 173 23.91 -34.21 -29.43
CA GLU A 173 23.10 -35.32 -29.97
C GLU A 173 23.30 -35.47 -31.50
N GLU A 174 23.35 -34.38 -32.25
CA GLU A 174 23.56 -34.37 -33.69
C GLU A 174 24.98 -34.84 -34.08
N HIS A 175 26.00 -34.53 -33.25
CA HIS A 175 27.39 -34.82 -33.55
C HIS A 175 27.97 -35.95 -32.68
N GLN A 176 27.17 -36.82 -32.12
CA GLN A 176 27.57 -37.86 -31.18
C GLN A 176 28.66 -38.80 -31.78
N ASP A 177 28.52 -39.19 -33.03
CA ASP A 177 29.50 -40.01 -33.74
C ASP A 177 30.86 -39.31 -33.88
N LEU A 178 30.84 -38.04 -34.22
CA LEU A 178 32.06 -37.25 -34.35
C LEU A 178 32.76 -37.07 -32.99
N TYR A 179 31.96 -36.80 -31.94
CA TYR A 179 32.46 -36.67 -30.57
C TYR A 179 33.16 -37.99 -30.10
N HIS A 180 32.53 -39.14 -30.26
CA HIS A 180 33.14 -40.44 -29.89
C HIS A 180 34.41 -40.77 -30.69
N ARG A 181 34.45 -40.42 -31.97
CA ARG A 181 35.65 -40.61 -32.80
C ARG A 181 36.80 -39.74 -32.32
N ILE A 182 36.53 -38.46 -31.95
CA ILE A 182 37.56 -37.56 -31.44
C ILE A 182 38.04 -38.03 -30.06
N MET A 183 37.13 -38.38 -29.14
CA MET A 183 37.50 -38.86 -27.80
C MET A 183 38.29 -40.17 -27.86
N GLY A 184 37.95 -41.07 -28.77
CA GLY A 184 38.71 -42.28 -29.00
C GLY A 184 40.17 -42.06 -29.48
N LEU A 185 40.46 -40.94 -30.13
CA LEU A 185 41.83 -40.57 -30.52
C LEU A 185 42.70 -40.16 -29.33
N PHE A 186 42.09 -39.71 -28.23
CA PHE A 186 42.76 -39.27 -26.99
C PHE A 186 42.79 -40.34 -25.90
N GLY A 187 42.27 -41.55 -26.20
CA GLY A 187 42.34 -42.69 -25.27
C GLY A 187 41.39 -42.63 -24.08
N PHE A 188 40.28 -41.92 -24.20
CA PHE A 188 39.18 -41.91 -23.24
C PHE A 188 38.02 -42.79 -23.70
#